data_2844b7138f17c0dddb602dd77878533d
#
_entry.id   2844b7138f17c0dddb602dd77878533d
#
_cell.length_a   1.000
_cell.length_b   1.000
_cell.length_c   1.000
_cell.angle_alpha   90.00
_cell.angle_beta   90.00
_cell.angle_gamma   90.00
#
_symmetry.space_group_name_H-M   'P 1'
#
loop_
_entity.id
_entity.type
_entity.pdbx_description
1 polymer ?
#
loop_
_entity_poly.entity_id
_entity_poly.type
_entity_poly.pdbx_seq_one_letter_code
_entity_poly.pdbx_strand_id
1 'polypeptide(L)'
;MVTVSLLSTKSVSRHFGGLIAVQDVDFDLPKGEIRALIGPNGAGKTTFVSMLCGRIPVSSGRITFQGKDVTQLPAHKRIQQGMAYTFQITSIFAELSVYENVALAVQPRLSNAINTLAQEVETALRRVGLQEHSHRTAGDMAYGHQRLLEIAMGLGQSPQLLILDEPTQGLSDAEVDDFITLIKEVAQTTTVLLIEHNINVVMALADRITVMNFGKIIAEGSPDEIRQNDAVQTAYLGG
;
A
#
# COMPACT_ATOMS: atom_id res chain seq x y z
N MET A 1 -4.85 21.13 16.00
CA MET A 1 -3.84 20.10 16.28
C MET A 1 -2.92 20.00 15.08
N VAL A 2 -1.61 20.07 15.26
CA VAL A 2 -0.66 19.83 14.17
C VAL A 2 -0.70 18.33 13.91
N THR A 3 -1.29 17.93 12.79
CA THR A 3 -1.33 16.51 12.38
C THR A 3 0.11 16.11 12.06
N VAL A 4 0.65 15.14 12.80
CA VAL A 4 2.03 14.68 12.56
C VAL A 4 2.04 13.81 11.31
N SER A 5 2.80 14.24 10.31
CA SER A 5 3.02 13.47 9.09
C SER A 5 3.70 12.13 9.40
N LEU A 6 3.14 11.03 8.94
CA LEU A 6 3.77 9.71 9.02
C LEU A 6 4.79 9.52 7.89
N LEU A 7 4.38 9.86 6.67
CA LEU A 7 5.20 9.80 5.46
C LEU A 7 5.09 11.13 4.73
N SER A 8 6.21 11.71 4.34
CA SER A 8 6.22 12.91 3.51
C SER A 8 7.30 12.86 2.45
N THR A 9 7.05 13.57 1.33
CA THR A 9 8.04 13.81 0.29
C THR A 9 8.20 15.28 0.05
N LYS A 10 9.42 15.69 -0.32
CA LYS A 10 9.73 17.06 -0.72
C LYS A 10 10.49 17.07 -2.03
N SER A 11 9.87 17.64 -3.06
CA SER A 11 10.39 17.80 -4.43
C SER A 11 10.97 16.48 -4.99
N VAL A 12 10.27 15.36 -4.73
CA VAL A 12 10.74 14.04 -5.19
C VAL A 12 10.56 13.91 -6.68
N SER A 13 11.64 13.54 -7.36
CA SER A 13 11.64 13.32 -8.81
C SER A 13 12.31 12.01 -9.19
N ARG A 14 11.87 11.43 -10.32
CA ARG A 14 12.49 10.25 -10.92
C ARG A 14 12.58 10.38 -12.43
N HIS A 15 13.80 10.26 -12.94
CA HIS A 15 14.10 10.28 -14.36
C HIS A 15 14.67 8.92 -14.80
N PHE A 16 14.27 8.47 -15.98
CA PHE A 16 14.81 7.29 -16.65
C PHE A 16 15.36 7.73 -18.01
N GLY A 17 16.67 8.03 -18.08
CA GLY A 17 17.24 8.68 -19.27
C GLY A 17 16.55 10.02 -19.55
N GLY A 18 15.95 10.17 -20.74
CA GLY A 18 15.20 11.37 -21.12
C GLY A 18 13.74 11.41 -20.63
N LEU A 19 13.23 10.31 -20.05
CA LEU A 19 11.84 10.26 -19.57
C LEU A 19 11.76 10.74 -18.11
N ILE A 20 10.89 11.72 -17.85
CA ILE A 20 10.54 12.18 -16.51
C ILE A 20 9.30 11.41 -16.07
N ALA A 21 9.47 10.41 -15.19
CA ALA A 21 8.36 9.59 -14.71
C ALA A 21 7.64 10.20 -13.50
N VAL A 22 8.37 10.94 -12.66
CA VAL A 22 7.84 11.69 -11.50
C VAL A 22 8.62 12.99 -11.41
N GLN A 23 7.94 14.11 -11.21
CA GLN A 23 8.52 15.45 -11.21
C GLN A 23 8.06 16.28 -10.02
N ASP A 24 9.02 16.65 -9.17
CA ASP A 24 8.88 17.61 -8.06
C ASP A 24 7.65 17.35 -7.16
N VAL A 25 7.43 16.08 -6.79
CA VAL A 25 6.26 15.69 -6.02
C VAL A 25 6.47 16.00 -4.53
N ASP A 26 5.66 16.90 -4.01
CA ASP A 26 5.42 17.12 -2.59
C ASP A 26 4.16 16.32 -2.19
N PHE A 27 4.29 15.49 -1.16
CA PHE A 27 3.20 14.64 -0.69
C PHE A 27 3.28 14.51 0.83
N ASP A 28 2.14 14.55 1.50
CA ASP A 28 2.04 14.39 2.94
C ASP A 28 0.94 13.40 3.30
N LEU A 29 1.30 12.37 4.08
CA LEU A 29 0.39 11.35 4.58
C LEU A 29 0.40 11.36 6.10
N PRO A 30 -0.64 11.91 6.73
CA PRO A 30 -0.83 11.87 8.17
C PRO A 30 -0.99 10.45 8.70
N LYS A 31 -0.65 10.26 9.98
CA LYS A 31 -0.88 8.98 10.67
C LYS A 31 -2.38 8.73 10.84
N GLY A 32 -2.82 7.50 10.53
CA GLY A 32 -4.20 7.02 10.72
C GLY A 32 -5.13 7.37 9.54
N GLU A 33 -4.61 7.94 8.46
CA GLU A 33 -5.38 8.27 7.26
C GLU A 33 -5.39 7.11 6.26
N ILE A 34 -6.51 6.91 5.57
CA ILE A 34 -6.57 6.13 4.32
C ILE A 34 -6.42 7.11 3.16
N ARG A 35 -5.26 7.13 2.53
CA ARG A 35 -4.98 7.93 1.34
C ARG A 35 -5.11 7.07 0.08
N ALA A 36 -5.97 7.47 -0.84
CA ALA A 36 -5.95 6.89 -2.18
C ALA A 36 -5.06 7.70 -3.12
N LEU A 37 -4.26 7.00 -3.91
CA LEU A 37 -3.45 7.56 -5.00
C LEU A 37 -4.03 7.07 -6.32
N ILE A 38 -4.63 7.96 -7.09
CA ILE A 38 -5.29 7.66 -8.35
C ILE A 38 -4.67 8.44 -9.52
N GLY A 39 -5.05 8.09 -10.73
CA GLY A 39 -4.60 8.77 -11.96
C GLY A 39 -4.61 7.80 -13.14
N PRO A 40 -4.57 8.30 -14.38
CA PRO A 40 -4.56 7.46 -15.57
C PRO A 40 -3.31 6.55 -15.64
N ASN A 41 -3.34 5.60 -16.59
CA ASN A 41 -2.18 4.76 -16.86
C ASN A 41 -1.02 5.64 -17.34
N GLY A 42 0.19 5.36 -16.85
CA GLY A 42 1.37 6.18 -17.15
C GLY A 42 1.45 7.48 -16.33
N ALA A 43 0.54 7.77 -15.41
CA ALA A 43 0.59 8.96 -14.56
C ALA A 43 1.79 9.05 -13.60
N GLY A 44 2.56 7.95 -13.43
CA GLY A 44 3.72 7.88 -12.54
C GLY A 44 3.44 7.25 -11.17
N LYS A 45 2.22 6.79 -10.88
CA LYS A 45 1.81 6.21 -9.58
C LYS A 45 2.76 5.09 -9.11
N THR A 46 2.92 4.05 -9.90
CA THR A 46 3.78 2.89 -9.56
C THR A 46 5.24 3.29 -9.36
N THR A 47 5.73 4.25 -10.17
CA THR A 47 7.08 4.82 -9.99
C THR A 47 7.19 5.56 -8.66
N PHE A 48 6.22 6.43 -8.36
CA PHE A 48 6.19 7.18 -7.12
C PHE A 48 6.17 6.24 -5.90
N VAL A 49 5.27 5.27 -5.89
CA VAL A 49 5.17 4.29 -4.80
C VAL A 49 6.43 3.43 -4.69
N SER A 50 7.03 3.02 -5.82
CA SER A 50 8.31 2.28 -5.80
C SER A 50 9.44 3.08 -5.15
N MET A 51 9.46 4.42 -5.32
CA MET A 51 10.38 5.29 -4.60
C MET A 51 10.04 5.36 -3.10
N LEU A 52 8.77 5.48 -2.74
CA LEU A 52 8.33 5.48 -1.33
C LEU A 52 8.73 4.19 -0.60
N CYS A 53 8.63 3.05 -1.28
CA CYS A 53 9.01 1.74 -0.75
C CYS A 53 10.52 1.47 -0.76
N GLY A 54 11.33 2.32 -1.41
CA GLY A 54 12.78 2.12 -1.56
C GLY A 54 13.17 1.01 -2.54
N ARG A 55 12.26 0.65 -3.47
CA ARG A 55 12.52 -0.32 -4.56
C ARG A 55 13.33 0.29 -5.69
N ILE A 56 13.13 1.57 -5.94
CA ILE A 56 13.93 2.36 -6.86
C ILE A 56 14.43 3.63 -6.15
N PRO A 57 15.64 4.12 -6.46
CA PRO A 57 16.13 5.37 -5.90
C PRO A 57 15.41 6.57 -6.49
N VAL A 58 15.35 7.67 -5.76
CA VAL A 58 14.97 8.98 -6.28
C VAL A 58 16.08 9.56 -7.14
N SER A 59 15.75 10.40 -8.12
CA SER A 59 16.75 11.22 -8.84
C SER A 59 17.07 12.50 -8.06
N SER A 60 16.06 13.07 -7.38
CA SER A 60 16.20 14.23 -6.50
C SER A 60 15.08 14.27 -5.46
N GLY A 61 15.19 15.16 -4.49
CA GLY A 61 14.21 15.34 -3.43
C GLY A 61 14.47 14.48 -2.21
N ARG A 62 13.53 14.48 -1.28
CA ARG A 62 13.65 13.81 0.02
C ARG A 62 12.38 13.05 0.37
N ILE A 63 12.54 11.88 1.00
CA ILE A 63 11.46 11.07 1.58
C ILE A 63 11.71 10.97 3.08
N THR A 64 10.69 11.33 3.86
CA THR A 64 10.75 11.27 5.33
C THR A 64 9.67 10.33 5.84
N PHE A 65 10.01 9.40 6.73
CA PHE A 65 9.08 8.50 7.40
C PHE A 65 9.27 8.59 8.91
N GLN A 66 8.19 8.84 9.66
CA GLN A 66 8.23 9.06 11.12
C GLN A 66 9.26 10.13 11.53
N GLY A 67 9.37 11.20 10.74
CA GLY A 67 10.34 12.28 10.99
C GLY A 67 11.80 11.93 10.63
N LYS A 68 12.10 10.71 10.15
CA LYS A 68 13.45 10.27 9.76
C LYS A 68 13.61 10.30 8.24
N ASP A 69 14.76 10.77 7.77
CA ASP A 69 15.10 10.70 6.35
C ASP A 69 15.35 9.23 5.95
N VAL A 70 14.52 8.74 5.02
CA VAL A 70 14.61 7.37 4.49
C VAL A 70 14.98 7.36 3.00
N THR A 71 15.35 8.50 2.44
CA THR A 71 15.57 8.70 1.00
C THR A 71 16.50 7.66 0.40
N GLN A 72 17.62 7.38 1.07
CA GLN A 72 18.65 6.44 0.58
C GLN A 72 18.49 5.02 1.17
N LEU A 73 17.48 4.79 2.01
CA LEU A 73 17.30 3.47 2.61
C LEU A 73 16.67 2.48 1.60
N PRO A 74 17.23 1.28 1.44
CA PRO A 74 16.66 0.23 0.61
C PRO A 74 15.38 -0.33 1.24
N ALA A 75 14.55 -1.00 0.43
CA ALA A 75 13.23 -1.48 0.82
C ALA A 75 13.23 -2.27 2.15
N HIS A 76 14.14 -3.23 2.34
CA HIS A 76 14.19 -4.04 3.56
C HIS A 76 14.43 -3.20 4.83
N LYS A 77 15.15 -2.07 4.73
CA LYS A 77 15.36 -1.15 5.87
C LYS A 77 14.11 -0.32 6.17
N ARG A 78 13.33 0.06 5.13
CA ARG A 78 12.05 0.75 5.33
C ARG A 78 10.99 -0.18 5.92
N ILE A 79 11.00 -1.47 5.53
CA ILE A 79 10.16 -2.50 6.14
C ILE A 79 10.48 -2.63 7.64
N GLN A 80 11.76 -2.69 8.02
CA GLN A 80 12.18 -2.72 9.43
C GLN A 80 11.77 -1.48 10.23
N GLN A 81 11.47 -0.36 9.56
CA GLN A 81 10.95 0.85 10.20
C GLN A 81 9.41 0.88 10.29
N GLY A 82 8.72 -0.13 9.78
CA GLY A 82 7.27 -0.24 9.88
C GLY A 82 6.51 0.13 8.61
N MET A 83 7.12 0.06 7.42
CA MET A 83 6.41 0.06 6.15
C MET A 83 6.12 -1.37 5.71
N ALA A 84 4.92 -1.64 5.21
CA ALA A 84 4.62 -2.87 4.46
C ALA A 84 4.07 -2.51 3.09
N TYR A 85 4.35 -3.34 2.10
CA TYR A 85 3.91 -3.15 0.72
C TYR A 85 3.42 -4.47 0.14
N THR A 86 2.23 -4.45 -0.49
CA THR A 86 1.74 -5.56 -1.30
C THR A 86 1.97 -5.24 -2.78
N PHE A 87 2.24 -6.25 -3.58
CA PHE A 87 2.54 -6.07 -4.99
C PHE A 87 1.27 -6.15 -5.85
N GLN A 88 1.30 -5.53 -7.03
CA GLN A 88 0.24 -5.66 -8.04
C GLN A 88 0.07 -7.13 -8.49
N ILE A 89 1.19 -7.86 -8.65
CA ILE A 89 1.18 -9.32 -8.89
C ILE A 89 1.37 -10.00 -7.54
N THR A 90 0.51 -10.96 -7.23
CA THR A 90 0.54 -11.71 -5.96
C THR A 90 1.92 -12.31 -5.70
N SER A 91 2.53 -11.90 -4.60
CA SER A 91 3.90 -12.28 -4.20
C SER A 91 3.88 -13.23 -3.00
N ILE A 92 3.25 -14.40 -3.19
CA ILE A 92 3.22 -15.49 -2.21
C ILE A 92 4.22 -16.58 -2.61
N PHE A 93 4.66 -17.36 -1.64
CA PHE A 93 5.41 -18.60 -1.87
C PHE A 93 4.40 -19.73 -2.12
N ALA A 94 4.09 -19.98 -3.40
CA ALA A 94 3.00 -20.87 -3.81
C ALA A 94 3.12 -22.29 -3.27
N GLU A 95 4.34 -22.82 -3.15
CA GLU A 95 4.64 -24.16 -2.66
C GLU A 95 4.56 -24.31 -1.13
N LEU A 96 4.52 -23.20 -0.40
CA LEU A 96 4.41 -23.17 1.05
C LEU A 96 2.94 -23.10 1.49
N SER A 97 2.68 -23.55 2.72
CA SER A 97 1.38 -23.37 3.35
C SER A 97 1.08 -21.88 3.62
N VAL A 98 -0.19 -21.58 3.82
CA VAL A 98 -0.66 -20.24 4.25
C VAL A 98 0.05 -19.80 5.54
N TYR A 99 0.19 -20.72 6.51
CA TYR A 99 0.91 -20.48 7.76
C TYR A 99 2.37 -20.10 7.51
N GLU A 100 3.10 -20.88 6.68
CA GLU A 100 4.52 -20.65 6.41
C GLU A 100 4.76 -19.32 5.69
N ASN A 101 3.88 -18.94 4.76
CA ASN A 101 3.95 -17.63 4.11
C ASN A 101 3.91 -16.48 5.13
N VAL A 102 2.94 -16.51 6.05
CA VAL A 102 2.83 -15.47 7.10
C VAL A 102 3.99 -15.58 8.09
N ALA A 103 4.42 -16.79 8.46
CA ALA A 103 5.54 -17.00 9.38
C ALA A 103 6.84 -16.36 8.85
N LEU A 104 7.13 -16.51 7.55
CA LEU A 104 8.28 -15.86 6.91
C LEU A 104 8.22 -14.33 6.99
N ALA A 105 7.03 -13.73 6.91
CA ALA A 105 6.86 -12.28 7.03
C ALA A 105 6.98 -11.78 8.48
N VAL A 106 6.54 -12.58 9.45
CA VAL A 106 6.56 -12.27 10.90
C VAL A 106 7.95 -12.46 11.51
N GLN A 107 8.64 -13.55 11.14
CA GLN A 107 9.89 -14.00 11.76
C GLN A 107 10.99 -12.93 11.87
N PRO A 108 11.25 -12.08 10.85
CA PRO A 108 12.29 -11.05 10.95
C PRO A 108 12.06 -10.01 12.05
N ARG A 109 10.82 -9.85 12.51
CA ARG A 109 10.45 -8.94 13.60
C ARG A 109 10.67 -9.56 14.98
N LEU A 110 10.54 -10.88 15.07
CA LEU A 110 10.62 -11.59 16.34
C LEU A 110 12.07 -12.05 16.59
N SER A 111 12.77 -11.37 17.49
CA SER A 111 14.08 -11.83 17.97
C SER A 111 13.91 -13.10 18.80
N ASN A 112 14.04 -14.28 18.19
CA ASN A 112 14.17 -15.62 18.84
C ASN A 112 13.03 -16.12 19.77
N ALA A 113 11.86 -15.50 19.79
CA ALA A 113 10.74 -15.95 20.62
C ALA A 113 9.81 -16.91 19.83
N ILE A 114 10.17 -18.21 19.76
CA ILE A 114 9.42 -19.25 19.02
C ILE A 114 7.95 -19.33 19.44
N ASN A 115 7.66 -19.20 20.74
CA ASN A 115 6.29 -19.24 21.26
C ASN A 115 5.42 -18.04 20.82
N THR A 116 6.05 -16.95 20.41
CA THR A 116 5.35 -15.74 19.94
C THR A 116 5.05 -15.82 18.44
N LEU A 117 5.83 -16.60 17.66
CA LEU A 117 5.63 -16.71 16.20
C LEU A 117 4.26 -17.29 15.87
N ALA A 118 3.89 -18.42 16.48
CA ALA A 118 2.60 -19.07 16.19
C ALA A 118 1.42 -18.13 16.51
N GLN A 119 1.48 -17.41 17.63
CA GLN A 119 0.44 -16.49 18.05
C GLN A 119 0.32 -15.28 17.10
N GLU A 120 1.45 -14.74 16.65
CA GLU A 120 1.48 -13.61 15.71
C GLU A 120 0.97 -14.02 14.32
N VAL A 121 1.34 -15.20 13.84
CA VAL A 121 0.83 -15.77 12.59
C VAL A 121 -0.69 -15.98 12.68
N GLU A 122 -1.17 -16.61 13.75
CA GLU A 122 -2.61 -16.83 13.95
C GLU A 122 -3.37 -15.51 14.00
N THR A 123 -2.81 -14.50 14.67
CA THR A 123 -3.41 -13.15 14.74
C THR A 123 -3.51 -12.51 13.36
N ALA A 124 -2.45 -12.59 12.55
CA ALA A 124 -2.47 -12.04 11.20
C ALA A 124 -3.48 -12.77 10.30
N LEU A 125 -3.53 -14.11 10.37
CA LEU A 125 -4.50 -14.92 9.60
C LEU A 125 -5.94 -14.66 10.01
N ARG A 126 -6.20 -14.49 11.31
CA ARG A 126 -7.54 -14.20 11.84
C ARG A 126 -8.05 -12.84 11.33
N ARG A 127 -7.17 -11.84 11.26
CA ARG A 127 -7.53 -10.49 10.75
C ARG A 127 -8.06 -10.50 9.32
N VAL A 128 -7.62 -11.46 8.49
CA VAL A 128 -8.04 -11.59 7.09
C VAL A 128 -8.98 -12.78 6.86
N GLY A 129 -9.42 -13.47 7.91
CA GLY A 129 -10.35 -14.61 7.80
C GLY A 129 -9.74 -15.90 7.24
N LEU A 130 -8.41 -16.07 7.26
CA LEU A 130 -7.71 -17.24 6.69
C LEU A 130 -7.25 -18.28 7.72
N GLN A 131 -7.65 -18.17 8.98
CA GLN A 131 -7.19 -19.08 10.05
C GLN A 131 -7.50 -20.57 9.76
N GLU A 132 -8.66 -20.87 9.17
CA GLU A 132 -9.06 -22.25 8.83
C GLU A 132 -8.31 -22.80 7.63
N HIS A 133 -7.67 -21.93 6.85
CA HIS A 133 -6.88 -22.30 5.68
C HIS A 133 -5.37 -22.42 5.98
N SER A 134 -4.96 -22.27 7.24
CA SER A 134 -3.54 -22.16 7.65
C SER A 134 -2.63 -23.27 7.10
N HIS A 135 -3.15 -24.50 6.99
CA HIS A 135 -2.38 -25.66 6.52
C HIS A 135 -2.48 -25.93 5.01
N ARG A 136 -3.31 -25.15 4.28
CA ARG A 136 -3.44 -25.33 2.83
C ARG A 136 -2.23 -24.77 2.11
N THR A 137 -1.85 -25.40 0.99
CA THR A 137 -0.85 -24.87 0.06
C THR A 137 -1.35 -23.55 -0.52
N ALA A 138 -0.55 -22.49 -0.45
CA ALA A 138 -0.97 -21.16 -0.87
C ALA A 138 -1.31 -21.09 -2.37
N GLY A 139 -0.57 -21.84 -3.20
CA GLY A 139 -0.81 -21.88 -4.66
C GLY A 139 -2.14 -22.52 -5.04
N ASP A 140 -2.72 -23.40 -4.18
CA ASP A 140 -3.99 -24.07 -4.42
C ASP A 140 -5.22 -23.23 -4.02
N MET A 141 -4.99 -22.03 -3.49
CA MET A 141 -6.08 -21.15 -3.05
C MET A 141 -6.64 -20.34 -4.22
N ALA A 142 -7.94 -20.00 -4.12
CA ALA A 142 -8.54 -19.04 -5.03
C ALA A 142 -7.81 -17.69 -4.99
N TYR A 143 -7.81 -16.98 -6.09
CA TYR A 143 -7.04 -15.71 -6.24
C TYR A 143 -7.36 -14.69 -5.14
N GLY A 144 -8.63 -14.50 -4.80
CA GLY A 144 -9.03 -13.61 -3.70
C GLY A 144 -8.42 -14.00 -2.35
N HIS A 145 -8.36 -15.31 -2.04
CA HIS A 145 -7.68 -15.78 -0.82
C HIS A 145 -6.16 -15.57 -0.87
N GLN A 146 -5.52 -15.69 -2.05
CA GLN A 146 -4.10 -15.37 -2.19
C GLN A 146 -3.84 -13.87 -1.95
N ARG A 147 -4.76 -12.98 -2.37
CA ARG A 147 -4.71 -11.56 -2.05
C ARG A 147 -4.84 -11.28 -0.55
N LEU A 148 -5.79 -11.96 0.11
CA LEU A 148 -5.91 -11.87 1.58
C LEU A 148 -4.65 -12.36 2.28
N LEU A 149 -3.99 -13.41 1.76
CA LEU A 149 -2.73 -13.91 2.30
C LEU A 149 -1.61 -12.87 2.20
N GLU A 150 -1.48 -12.15 1.08
CA GLU A 150 -0.52 -11.04 0.96
C GLU A 150 -0.77 -9.94 2.01
N ILE A 151 -2.05 -9.60 2.23
CA ILE A 151 -2.41 -8.62 3.27
C ILE A 151 -2.03 -9.17 4.65
N ALA A 152 -2.29 -10.44 4.94
CA ALA A 152 -1.89 -11.10 6.19
C ALA A 152 -0.37 -11.05 6.40
N MET A 153 0.43 -11.33 5.36
CA MET A 153 1.89 -11.20 5.40
C MET A 153 2.31 -9.75 5.71
N GLY A 154 1.68 -8.76 5.07
CA GLY A 154 1.91 -7.35 5.36
C GLY A 154 1.57 -6.98 6.80
N LEU A 155 0.41 -7.38 7.29
CA LEU A 155 -0.07 -7.13 8.65
C LEU A 155 0.77 -7.85 9.71
N GLY A 156 1.28 -9.05 9.40
CA GLY A 156 2.18 -9.81 10.25
C GLY A 156 3.49 -9.06 10.59
N GLN A 157 3.87 -8.10 9.77
CA GLN A 157 5.01 -7.21 10.04
C GLN A 157 4.68 -6.11 11.05
N SER A 158 3.42 -6.00 11.52
CA SER A 158 2.91 -4.93 12.40
C SER A 158 3.24 -3.53 11.88
N PRO A 159 2.86 -3.20 10.65
CA PRO A 159 3.27 -1.96 10.01
C PRO A 159 2.55 -0.75 10.58
N GLN A 160 3.21 0.41 10.54
CA GLN A 160 2.58 1.71 10.75
C GLN A 160 1.98 2.27 9.44
N LEU A 161 2.56 1.86 8.31
CA LEU A 161 2.09 2.19 6.97
C LEU A 161 1.96 0.90 6.14
N LEU A 162 0.76 0.63 5.67
CA LEU A 162 0.46 -0.43 4.70
C LEU A 162 0.19 0.20 3.35
N ILE A 163 0.97 -0.18 2.35
CA ILE A 163 0.82 0.29 0.97
C ILE A 163 0.25 -0.86 0.14
N LEU A 164 -0.89 -0.62 -0.49
CA LEU A 164 -1.64 -1.58 -1.29
C LEU A 164 -1.66 -1.13 -2.75
N ASP A 165 -1.13 -1.96 -3.66
CA ASP A 165 -1.03 -1.62 -5.09
C ASP A 165 -2.02 -2.48 -5.89
N GLU A 166 -3.11 -1.84 -6.34
CA GLU A 166 -4.25 -2.43 -7.08
C GLU A 166 -4.80 -3.71 -6.42
N PRO A 167 -5.12 -3.66 -5.11
CA PRO A 167 -5.47 -4.87 -4.36
C PRO A 167 -6.78 -5.52 -4.79
N THR A 168 -7.68 -4.78 -5.45
CA THR A 168 -8.98 -5.32 -5.87
C THR A 168 -8.98 -5.85 -7.31
N GLN A 169 -7.85 -5.77 -8.00
CA GLN A 169 -7.75 -6.30 -9.36
C GLN A 169 -8.02 -7.82 -9.39
N GLY A 170 -8.98 -8.24 -10.20
CA GLY A 170 -9.35 -9.65 -10.38
C GLY A 170 -10.27 -10.23 -9.30
N LEU A 171 -10.72 -9.43 -8.34
CA LEU A 171 -11.73 -9.81 -7.37
C LEU A 171 -13.15 -9.68 -7.95
N SER A 172 -14.07 -10.54 -7.52
CA SER A 172 -15.49 -10.39 -7.71
C SER A 172 -16.07 -9.25 -6.86
N ASP A 173 -17.26 -8.76 -7.18
CA ASP A 173 -17.90 -7.68 -6.44
C ASP A 173 -18.07 -8.01 -4.95
N ALA A 174 -18.43 -9.26 -4.60
CA ALA A 174 -18.56 -9.69 -3.22
C ALA A 174 -17.20 -9.67 -2.48
N GLU A 175 -16.12 -10.13 -3.13
CA GLU A 175 -14.76 -10.07 -2.57
C GLU A 175 -14.27 -8.63 -2.41
N VAL A 176 -14.71 -7.70 -3.28
CA VAL A 176 -14.42 -6.26 -3.14
C VAL A 176 -15.11 -5.68 -1.91
N ASP A 177 -16.37 -6.04 -1.62
CA ASP A 177 -17.08 -5.58 -0.44
C ASP A 177 -16.42 -6.09 0.86
N ASP A 178 -16.01 -7.36 0.87
CA ASP A 178 -15.25 -7.96 1.98
C ASP A 178 -13.90 -7.26 2.16
N PHE A 179 -13.20 -6.96 1.07
CA PHE A 179 -11.94 -6.19 1.09
C PHE A 179 -12.14 -4.79 1.68
N ILE A 180 -13.19 -4.07 1.27
CA ILE A 180 -13.51 -2.73 1.82
C ILE A 180 -13.71 -2.82 3.33
N THR A 181 -14.45 -3.81 3.80
CA THR A 181 -14.69 -4.04 5.23
C THR A 181 -13.37 -4.30 5.97
N LEU A 182 -12.54 -5.20 5.44
CA LEU A 182 -11.23 -5.51 5.99
C LEU A 182 -10.33 -4.27 6.10
N ILE A 183 -10.25 -3.45 5.05
CA ILE A 183 -9.36 -2.29 5.06
C ILE A 183 -9.84 -1.22 6.05
N LYS A 184 -11.14 -1.03 6.24
CA LYS A 184 -11.68 -0.16 7.28
C LYS A 184 -11.28 -0.62 8.69
N GLU A 185 -11.27 -1.92 8.95
CA GLU A 185 -10.80 -2.48 10.22
C GLU A 185 -9.28 -2.29 10.40
N VAL A 186 -8.49 -2.57 9.35
CA VAL A 186 -7.04 -2.38 9.36
C VAL A 186 -6.67 -0.92 9.63
N ALA A 187 -7.39 0.01 9.04
CA ALA A 187 -7.14 1.45 9.16
C ALA A 187 -7.35 2.01 10.58
N GLN A 188 -8.08 1.31 11.44
CA GLN A 188 -8.21 1.72 12.84
C GLN A 188 -6.87 1.75 13.59
N THR A 189 -5.88 0.99 13.12
CA THR A 189 -4.56 0.86 13.77
C THR A 189 -3.38 1.14 12.85
N THR A 190 -3.62 1.19 11.54
CA THR A 190 -2.56 1.25 10.52
C THR A 190 -2.92 2.33 9.49
N THR A 191 -1.96 3.20 9.16
CA THR A 191 -2.12 4.14 8.04
C THR A 191 -2.09 3.37 6.73
N VAL A 192 -2.97 3.70 5.78
CA VAL A 192 -3.07 3.00 4.50
C VAL A 192 -2.84 3.96 3.34
N LEU A 193 -1.94 3.58 2.43
CA LEU A 193 -1.81 4.19 1.11
C LEU A 193 -2.31 3.19 0.07
N LEU A 194 -3.42 3.52 -0.58
CA LEU A 194 -4.11 2.67 -1.54
C LEU A 194 -3.90 3.20 -2.95
N ILE A 195 -3.27 2.43 -3.82
CA ILE A 195 -3.21 2.70 -5.26
C ILE A 195 -4.33 1.91 -5.90
N GLU A 196 -5.29 2.59 -6.50
CA GLU A 196 -6.48 1.97 -7.07
C GLU A 196 -6.97 2.72 -8.31
N HIS A 197 -7.60 1.98 -9.19
CA HIS A 197 -8.32 2.52 -10.36
C HIS A 197 -9.84 2.27 -10.29
N ASN A 198 -10.29 1.40 -9.38
CA ASN A 198 -11.71 1.21 -9.09
C ASN A 198 -12.22 2.37 -8.24
N ILE A 199 -12.92 3.30 -8.89
CA ILE A 199 -13.42 4.52 -8.24
C ILE A 199 -14.39 4.21 -7.09
N ASN A 200 -15.18 3.15 -7.18
CA ASN A 200 -16.12 2.77 -6.11
C ASN A 200 -15.35 2.39 -4.82
N VAL A 201 -14.26 1.64 -4.96
CA VAL A 201 -13.37 1.28 -3.83
C VAL A 201 -12.72 2.53 -3.23
N VAL A 202 -12.18 3.40 -4.10
CA VAL A 202 -11.58 4.66 -3.68
C VAL A 202 -12.55 5.52 -2.88
N MET A 203 -13.77 5.71 -3.41
CA MET A 203 -14.81 6.54 -2.77
C MET A 203 -15.35 5.92 -1.47
N ALA A 204 -15.31 4.58 -1.34
CA ALA A 204 -15.78 3.88 -0.15
C ALA A 204 -14.75 3.86 1.00
N LEU A 205 -13.46 3.98 0.67
CA LEU A 205 -12.35 3.80 1.62
C LEU A 205 -11.61 5.09 1.98
N ALA A 206 -11.35 5.97 1.00
CA ALA A 206 -10.41 7.04 1.16
C ALA A 206 -10.93 8.19 2.05
N ASP A 207 -10.14 8.60 3.04
CA ASP A 207 -10.36 9.86 3.75
C ASP A 207 -9.95 11.04 2.85
N ARG A 208 -8.86 10.87 2.10
CA ARG A 208 -8.37 11.84 1.10
C ARG A 208 -7.85 11.11 -0.13
N ILE A 209 -7.93 11.79 -1.26
CA ILE A 209 -7.48 11.31 -2.56
C ILE A 209 -6.40 12.25 -3.09
N THR A 210 -5.29 11.67 -3.57
CA THR A 210 -4.25 12.35 -4.33
C THR A 210 -4.35 11.90 -5.78
N VAL A 211 -4.43 12.82 -6.71
CA VAL A 211 -4.52 12.54 -8.14
C VAL A 211 -3.22 12.89 -8.82
N MET A 212 -2.61 11.88 -9.48
CA MET A 212 -1.41 12.08 -10.30
C MET A 212 -1.75 12.09 -11.79
N ASN A 213 -1.05 12.96 -12.53
CA ASN A 213 -1.05 12.94 -13.99
C ASN A 213 0.31 13.42 -14.50
N PHE A 214 0.87 12.76 -15.53
CA PHE A 214 2.18 13.06 -16.12
C PHE A 214 3.29 13.31 -15.08
N GLY A 215 3.37 12.45 -14.06
CA GLY A 215 4.39 12.49 -13.01
C GLY A 215 4.22 13.58 -11.95
N LYS A 216 3.10 14.31 -11.93
CA LYS A 216 2.82 15.39 -10.98
C LYS A 216 1.53 15.11 -10.22
N ILE A 217 1.42 15.68 -9.01
CA ILE A 217 0.13 15.78 -8.32
C ILE A 217 -0.64 16.94 -8.93
N ILE A 218 -1.85 16.69 -9.41
CA ILE A 218 -2.73 17.69 -10.02
C ILE A 218 -3.89 18.09 -9.11
N ALA A 219 -4.25 17.27 -8.14
CA ALA A 219 -5.29 17.57 -7.15
C ALA A 219 -5.10 16.71 -5.89
N GLU A 220 -5.52 17.27 -4.75
CA GLU A 220 -5.67 16.56 -3.48
C GLU A 220 -6.91 17.07 -2.77
N GLY A 221 -7.71 16.16 -2.19
CA GLY A 221 -8.92 16.55 -1.49
C GLY A 221 -9.68 15.36 -0.94
N SER A 222 -10.81 15.62 -0.31
CA SER A 222 -11.81 14.62 0.05
C SER A 222 -12.40 13.97 -1.22
N PRO A 223 -13.03 12.79 -1.10
CA PRO A 223 -13.72 12.16 -2.23
C PRO A 223 -14.69 13.11 -2.96
N ASP A 224 -15.45 13.92 -2.23
CA ASP A 224 -16.41 14.84 -2.83
C ASP A 224 -15.73 16.01 -3.57
N GLU A 225 -14.64 16.55 -3.03
CA GLU A 225 -13.85 17.61 -3.69
C GLU A 225 -13.22 17.09 -4.99
N ILE A 226 -12.68 15.87 -4.97
CA ILE A 226 -12.06 15.27 -6.16
C ILE A 226 -13.09 14.96 -7.24
N ARG A 227 -14.29 14.51 -6.87
CA ARG A 227 -15.40 14.25 -7.83
C ARG A 227 -15.80 15.52 -8.60
N GLN A 228 -15.72 16.69 -7.97
CA GLN A 228 -16.11 17.97 -8.54
C GLN A 228 -14.95 18.73 -9.20
N ASN A 229 -13.74 18.17 -9.20
CA ASN A 229 -12.56 18.85 -9.69
C ASN A 229 -12.43 18.75 -11.22
N ASP A 230 -12.51 19.88 -11.92
CA ASP A 230 -12.46 19.94 -13.39
C ASP A 230 -11.15 19.40 -13.97
N ALA A 231 -10.00 19.64 -13.29
CA ALA A 231 -8.71 19.14 -13.74
C ALA A 231 -8.65 17.60 -13.67
N VAL A 232 -9.29 17.00 -12.66
CA VAL A 232 -9.40 15.55 -12.52
C VAL A 232 -10.32 14.98 -13.60
N GLN A 233 -11.49 15.57 -13.81
CA GLN A 233 -12.41 15.14 -14.86
C GLN A 233 -11.73 15.18 -16.24
N THR A 234 -11.02 16.28 -16.55
CA THR A 234 -10.27 16.42 -17.80
C THR A 234 -9.18 15.36 -17.94
N ALA A 235 -8.44 15.05 -16.87
CA ALA A 235 -7.38 14.05 -16.90
C ALA A 235 -7.90 12.62 -17.17
N TYR A 236 -9.13 12.31 -16.74
CA TYR A 236 -9.77 11.01 -16.97
C TYR A 236 -10.58 10.93 -18.27
N LEU A 237 -11.12 12.05 -18.77
CA LEU A 237 -11.95 12.10 -19.98
C LEU A 237 -11.15 12.49 -21.23
N GLY A 238 -9.98 13.06 -21.07
CA GLY A 238 -9.14 13.60 -22.15
C GLY A 238 -8.02 12.66 -22.64
N GLY A 239 -8.04 11.37 -22.24
CA GLY A 239 -7.06 10.34 -22.63
C GLY A 239 -7.60 9.35 -23.65
#